data_033d9974c1b3fe859f3c72ca7c819348
#
_entry.id   033d9974c1b3fe859f3c72ca7c819348
#
_cell.length_a   1.000
_cell.length_b   1.000
_cell.length_c   1.000
_cell.angle_alpha   90.00
_cell.angle_beta   90.00
_cell.angle_gamma   90.00
#
_symmetry.space_group_name_H-M   'P 1'
#
loop_
_entity.id
_entity.type
_entity.pdbx_description
1 polymer ?
#
loop_
_entity_poly.entity_id
_entity_poly.type
_entity_poly.pdbx_seq_one_letter_code
_entity_poly.pdbx_strand_id
1 'polypeptide(L)'
;MVDGDTRPAVARAWIPLQPERAMQTPNDLPQPETVVVTATAVPARDLPVVGAALTIGDLPAHRDWLLEAPRDLELQSFVDAEVLNGDWAPAVAEARRLLDGHQGRLGIHGPFWGFTVTSYDPDVRAVVRKRLSQALDVCAALGADQIVIHSPFSTWGYNHRGLYPADAARMLDAARDTLSAALARAADMGVTFVLENIEDKDPADRAQLADALGWQALGLSVDTGHAHYAHVSTGAPPVDFFIRAAGPRLHHVHLQDADGYADRHWPLGMGTILWASVFAALRPLGPVPRLIIELRDKAGVIASARHLASLGLVR
;
A
#
# COMPACT_ATOMS: atom_id res chain seq x y z
N MET A 1 23.51 -45.62 20.40
CA MET A 1 23.96 -44.46 21.12
C MET A 1 24.24 -43.40 20.08
N VAL A 2 23.31 -42.53 19.81
CA VAL A 2 23.55 -41.23 19.17
C VAL A 2 22.46 -40.27 19.67
N ASP A 3 22.92 -39.18 20.20
CA ASP A 3 22.19 -38.18 20.96
C ASP A 3 21.08 -37.46 20.24
N GLY A 4 20.07 -37.12 21.02
CA GLY A 4 18.89 -36.39 20.57
C GLY A 4 19.19 -34.93 20.31
N ASP A 5 18.65 -34.45 19.20
CA ASP A 5 18.52 -33.02 18.89
C ASP A 5 17.20 -32.51 19.54
N THR A 6 17.32 -31.88 20.70
CA THR A 6 16.22 -31.20 21.37
C THR A 6 16.20 -29.72 21.00
N ARG A 7 15.48 -29.36 19.95
CA ARG A 7 15.06 -27.99 19.73
C ARG A 7 13.68 -27.75 20.35
N PRO A 8 13.48 -26.71 21.16
CA PRO A 8 12.16 -26.42 21.72
C PRO A 8 11.21 -25.90 20.64
N ALA A 9 10.12 -26.60 20.45
CA ALA A 9 8.99 -26.14 19.66
C ALA A 9 8.31 -24.97 20.37
N VAL A 10 8.48 -23.75 19.83
CA VAL A 10 7.66 -22.60 20.24
C VAL A 10 6.37 -22.64 19.43
N ALA A 11 5.44 -23.47 19.89
CA ALA A 11 4.05 -23.39 19.46
C ALA A 11 3.41 -22.19 20.18
N ARG A 12 3.32 -21.03 19.50
CA ARG A 12 2.40 -19.98 19.94
C ARG A 12 1.00 -20.39 19.51
N ALA A 13 0.19 -20.78 20.48
CA ALA A 13 -1.19 -21.12 20.33
C ALA A 13 -1.97 -19.90 19.79
N TRP A 14 -2.75 -20.11 18.74
CA TRP A 14 -3.82 -19.21 18.33
C TRP A 14 -4.83 -19.07 19.47
N ILE A 15 -5.19 -17.84 19.81
CA ILE A 15 -6.24 -17.55 20.79
C ILE A 15 -7.58 -17.91 20.13
N PRO A 16 -8.36 -18.84 20.72
CA PRO A 16 -9.67 -19.17 20.18
C PRO A 16 -10.60 -17.96 20.31
N LEU A 17 -11.37 -17.68 19.26
CA LEU A 17 -12.42 -16.67 19.24
C LEU A 17 -13.39 -16.94 20.40
N GLN A 18 -13.66 -15.91 21.21
CA GLN A 18 -14.70 -15.95 22.24
C GLN A 18 -16.08 -16.11 21.58
N PRO A 19 -17.01 -16.85 22.17
CA PRO A 19 -18.35 -16.99 21.64
C PRO A 19 -19.06 -15.63 21.59
N GLU A 20 -19.85 -15.43 20.55
CA GLU A 20 -20.64 -14.21 20.29
C GLU A 20 -21.33 -13.73 21.57
N ARG A 21 -21.04 -12.48 21.96
CA ARG A 21 -21.87 -11.79 22.95
C ARG A 21 -23.25 -11.56 22.33
N ALA A 22 -24.29 -11.96 23.05
CA ALA A 22 -25.67 -11.69 22.70
C ALA A 22 -25.83 -10.21 22.32
N MET A 23 -26.48 -9.94 21.17
CA MET A 23 -26.76 -8.58 20.72
C MET A 23 -27.59 -7.86 21.79
N GLN A 24 -27.05 -6.76 22.31
CA GLN A 24 -27.81 -5.84 23.15
C GLN A 24 -28.80 -5.08 22.27
N THR A 25 -30.00 -4.85 22.80
CA THR A 25 -31.04 -4.12 22.06
C THR A 25 -30.63 -2.65 21.86
N PRO A 26 -31.07 -1.99 20.77
CA PRO A 26 -30.65 -0.63 20.42
C PRO A 26 -30.90 0.47 21.48
N ASN A 27 -31.69 0.18 22.50
CA ASN A 27 -32.09 1.15 23.54
C ASN A 27 -31.11 1.25 24.72
N ASP A 28 -30.12 0.38 24.83
CA ASP A 28 -29.18 0.35 25.97
C ASP A 28 -27.84 1.01 25.69
N LEU A 29 -27.68 1.64 24.52
CA LEU A 29 -26.47 2.38 24.20
C LEU A 29 -26.52 3.79 24.83
N PRO A 30 -25.47 4.23 25.55
CA PRO A 30 -25.39 5.62 25.99
C PRO A 30 -25.45 6.54 24.77
N GLN A 31 -26.29 7.59 24.87
CA GLN A 31 -26.38 8.60 23.81
C GLN A 31 -25.00 9.20 23.57
N PRO A 32 -24.58 9.36 22.28
CA PRO A 32 -23.28 9.94 22.00
C PRO A 32 -23.21 11.36 22.58
N GLU A 33 -22.31 11.56 23.53
CA GLU A 33 -21.94 12.92 23.94
C GLU A 33 -21.35 13.62 22.71
N THR A 34 -21.89 14.79 22.39
CA THR A 34 -21.33 15.61 21.31
C THR A 34 -19.99 16.17 21.78
N VAL A 35 -18.92 15.38 21.55
CA VAL A 35 -17.57 15.90 21.74
C VAL A 35 -17.30 16.89 20.60
N VAL A 36 -17.44 18.17 20.89
CA VAL A 36 -16.95 19.22 19.99
C VAL A 36 -15.43 19.19 20.03
N VAL A 37 -14.84 18.39 19.14
CA VAL A 37 -13.40 18.44 18.90
C VAL A 37 -13.13 19.73 18.13
N THR A 38 -12.75 20.78 18.86
CA THR A 38 -12.15 21.97 18.24
C THR A 38 -10.80 21.55 17.67
N ALA A 39 -10.79 21.14 16.39
CA ALA A 39 -9.56 20.89 15.68
C ALA A 39 -8.77 22.21 15.59
N THR A 40 -7.71 22.36 16.35
CA THR A 40 -6.74 23.44 16.14
C THR A 40 -6.25 23.34 14.70
N ALA A 41 -6.46 24.41 13.92
CA ALA A 41 -6.04 24.45 12.53
C ALA A 41 -4.51 24.21 12.46
N VAL A 42 -4.09 23.20 11.68
CA VAL A 42 -2.68 22.94 11.44
C VAL A 42 -2.13 24.08 10.60
N PRO A 43 -0.99 24.70 10.98
CA PRO A 43 -0.36 25.72 10.15
C PRO A 43 -0.10 25.18 8.73
N ALA A 44 -0.33 25.96 7.69
CA ALA A 44 -0.22 25.51 6.29
C ALA A 44 1.18 24.94 5.97
N ARG A 45 2.24 25.46 6.59
CA ARG A 45 3.62 24.95 6.43
C ARG A 45 3.83 23.52 6.94
N ASP A 46 2.98 23.06 7.86
CA ASP A 46 3.07 21.75 8.52
C ASP A 46 2.12 20.72 7.85
N LEU A 47 1.36 21.15 6.84
CA LEU A 47 0.53 20.25 6.03
C LEU A 47 1.40 19.42 5.08
N PRO A 48 1.02 18.14 4.83
CA PRO A 48 1.76 17.30 3.90
C PRO A 48 1.66 17.82 2.47
N VAL A 49 2.65 17.42 1.65
CA VAL A 49 2.62 17.58 0.19
C VAL A 49 2.19 16.26 -0.41
N VAL A 50 1.29 16.31 -1.39
CA VAL A 50 0.93 15.12 -2.16
C VAL A 50 1.74 15.03 -3.44
N GLY A 51 2.05 13.79 -3.82
CA GLY A 51 2.66 13.42 -5.09
C GLY A 51 1.67 12.74 -6.03
N ALA A 52 2.18 12.04 -7.02
CA ALA A 52 1.34 11.36 -8.01
C ALA A 52 1.95 10.04 -8.50
N ALA A 53 1.07 9.13 -8.92
CA ALA A 53 1.38 7.94 -9.70
C ALA A 53 1.18 8.26 -11.19
N LEU A 54 2.27 8.25 -11.96
CA LEU A 54 2.30 8.65 -13.36
C LEU A 54 3.07 7.64 -14.21
N THR A 55 2.71 7.53 -15.49
CA THR A 55 3.60 6.91 -16.47
C THR A 55 4.64 7.91 -16.95
N ILE A 56 5.70 7.43 -17.60
CA ILE A 56 6.71 8.32 -18.22
C ILE A 56 6.06 9.22 -19.27
N GLY A 57 5.04 8.70 -19.98
CA GLY A 57 4.27 9.48 -20.96
C GLY A 57 3.47 10.64 -20.36
N ASP A 58 3.09 10.54 -19.08
CA ASP A 58 2.34 11.59 -18.38
C ASP A 58 3.24 12.71 -17.82
N LEU A 59 4.54 12.44 -17.67
CA LEU A 59 5.47 13.37 -17.03
C LEU A 59 5.51 14.74 -17.71
N PRO A 60 5.53 14.89 -19.05
CA PRO A 60 5.57 16.20 -19.67
C PRO A 60 4.41 17.12 -19.26
N ALA A 61 3.21 16.57 -19.11
CA ALA A 61 2.02 17.33 -18.72
C ALA A 61 1.99 17.71 -17.22
N HIS A 62 2.74 17.01 -16.38
CA HIS A 62 2.74 17.21 -14.94
C HIS A 62 4.06 17.77 -14.41
N ARG A 63 5.06 17.98 -15.28
CA ARG A 63 6.42 18.35 -14.90
C ARG A 63 6.47 19.61 -14.05
N ASP A 64 5.84 20.67 -14.49
CA ASP A 64 5.90 21.95 -13.78
C ASP A 64 5.31 21.81 -12.37
N TRP A 65 4.17 21.12 -12.23
CA TRP A 65 3.54 20.84 -10.94
C TRP A 65 4.42 19.96 -10.05
N LEU A 66 5.12 18.97 -10.59
CA LEU A 66 6.05 18.12 -9.81
C LEU A 66 7.25 18.92 -9.29
N LEU A 67 7.71 19.92 -10.04
CA LEU A 67 8.87 20.74 -9.68
C LEU A 67 8.55 21.94 -8.76
N GLU A 68 7.27 22.33 -8.63
CA GLU A 68 6.84 23.42 -7.74
C GLU A 68 7.10 23.14 -6.26
N ALA A 69 7.16 21.87 -5.85
CA ALA A 69 7.35 21.44 -4.47
C ALA A 69 8.03 20.05 -4.45
N PRO A 70 8.59 19.60 -3.31
CA PRO A 70 9.19 18.27 -3.19
C PRO A 70 8.08 17.18 -3.17
N ARG A 71 7.40 17.00 -4.30
CA ARG A 71 6.33 16.03 -4.48
C ARG A 71 6.90 14.65 -4.72
N ASP A 72 6.44 13.67 -3.97
CA ASP A 72 6.81 12.28 -4.22
C ASP A 72 6.23 11.81 -5.56
N LEU A 73 6.96 10.96 -6.26
CA LEU A 73 6.53 10.40 -7.54
C LEU A 73 6.62 8.88 -7.52
N GLU A 74 5.59 8.24 -8.00
CA GLU A 74 5.59 6.82 -8.36
C GLU A 74 5.48 6.66 -9.87
N LEU A 75 6.44 5.96 -10.47
CA LEU A 75 6.38 5.63 -11.90
C LEU A 75 5.69 4.28 -12.12
N GLN A 76 4.62 4.31 -12.91
CA GLN A 76 3.80 3.12 -13.24
C GLN A 76 4.17 2.47 -14.59
N SER A 77 5.27 2.88 -15.22
CA SER A 77 5.69 2.38 -16.56
C SER A 77 6.37 1.02 -16.52
N PHE A 78 6.61 0.42 -15.35
CA PHE A 78 7.40 -0.82 -15.20
C PHE A 78 6.59 -1.97 -14.59
N VAL A 79 5.28 -1.95 -14.72
CA VAL A 79 4.38 -2.98 -14.18
C VAL A 79 4.28 -4.22 -15.08
N ASP A 80 4.52 -4.06 -16.38
CA ASP A 80 4.33 -5.11 -17.37
C ASP A 80 5.55 -6.00 -17.55
N ALA A 81 5.29 -7.29 -17.67
CA ALA A 81 6.31 -8.30 -17.89
C ALA A 81 7.07 -8.11 -19.21
N GLU A 82 6.43 -7.60 -20.24
CA GLU A 82 7.04 -7.32 -21.55
C GLU A 82 8.05 -6.18 -21.43
N VAL A 83 7.68 -5.10 -20.73
CA VAL A 83 8.59 -3.99 -20.45
C VAL A 83 9.81 -4.48 -19.67
N LEU A 84 9.61 -5.23 -18.59
CA LEU A 84 10.69 -5.73 -17.76
C LEU A 84 11.61 -6.75 -18.45
N ASN A 85 11.11 -7.47 -19.47
CA ASN A 85 11.93 -8.38 -20.28
C ASN A 85 12.62 -7.67 -21.46
N GLY A 86 12.15 -6.49 -21.82
CA GLY A 86 12.68 -5.71 -22.96
C GLY A 86 13.86 -4.83 -22.57
N ASP A 87 14.25 -3.97 -23.50
CA ASP A 87 15.22 -2.89 -23.27
C ASP A 87 14.48 -1.67 -22.69
N TRP A 88 14.45 -1.56 -21.39
CA TRP A 88 13.85 -0.42 -20.69
C TRP A 88 14.83 0.75 -20.44
N ALA A 89 16.11 0.60 -20.80
CA ALA A 89 17.11 1.64 -20.58
C ALA A 89 16.75 2.99 -21.24
N PRO A 90 16.21 3.04 -22.47
CA PRO A 90 15.75 4.30 -23.08
C PRO A 90 14.61 4.97 -22.27
N ALA A 91 13.68 4.19 -21.73
CA ALA A 91 12.59 4.70 -20.89
C ALA A 91 13.11 5.31 -19.58
N VAL A 92 14.07 4.67 -18.95
CA VAL A 92 14.75 5.20 -17.77
C VAL A 92 15.51 6.50 -18.08
N ALA A 93 16.23 6.54 -19.20
CA ALA A 93 16.94 7.74 -19.64
C ALA A 93 15.98 8.92 -19.86
N GLU A 94 14.84 8.66 -20.48
CA GLU A 94 13.81 9.69 -20.69
C GLU A 94 13.17 10.14 -19.37
N ALA A 95 12.84 9.22 -18.47
CA ALA A 95 12.33 9.57 -17.15
C ALA A 95 13.32 10.49 -16.40
N ARG A 96 14.60 10.13 -16.36
CA ARG A 96 15.64 10.95 -15.70
C ARG A 96 15.78 12.32 -16.33
N ARG A 97 15.68 12.43 -17.66
CA ARG A 97 15.71 13.71 -18.37
C ARG A 97 14.51 14.58 -18.01
N LEU A 98 13.31 14.01 -17.95
CA LEU A 98 12.07 14.73 -17.62
C LEU A 98 12.03 15.14 -16.14
N LEU A 99 12.66 14.37 -15.26
CA LEU A 99 12.72 14.60 -13.83
C LEU A 99 13.94 15.43 -13.40
N ASP A 100 14.69 16.00 -14.35
CA ASP A 100 15.79 16.91 -13.99
C ASP A 100 15.25 18.09 -13.16
N GLY A 101 15.84 18.27 -11.96
CA GLY A 101 15.40 19.25 -10.96
C GLY A 101 14.30 18.76 -10.00
N HIS A 102 13.78 17.53 -10.14
CA HIS A 102 12.82 16.97 -9.19
C HIS A 102 13.46 16.73 -7.81
N GLN A 103 12.77 17.12 -6.74
CA GLN A 103 13.28 17.10 -5.37
C GLN A 103 12.50 16.15 -4.45
N GLY A 104 11.42 15.55 -4.91
CA GLY A 104 10.65 14.56 -4.16
C GLY A 104 11.31 13.19 -4.17
N ARG A 105 10.80 12.29 -3.35
CA ARG A 105 11.21 10.87 -3.36
C ARG A 105 10.66 10.19 -4.60
N LEU A 106 11.42 9.25 -5.16
CA LEU A 106 11.03 8.49 -6.34
C LEU A 106 10.78 7.02 -5.99
N GLY A 107 9.66 6.49 -6.42
CA GLY A 107 9.32 5.08 -6.34
C GLY A 107 8.81 4.55 -7.67
N ILE A 108 8.55 3.27 -7.72
CA ILE A 108 7.86 2.63 -8.83
C ILE A 108 6.70 1.77 -8.33
N HIS A 109 5.66 1.64 -9.13
CA HIS A 109 4.75 0.51 -8.97
C HIS A 109 5.45 -0.74 -9.51
N GLY A 110 5.52 -1.78 -8.69
CA GLY A 110 6.10 -3.05 -9.09
C GLY A 110 5.17 -3.87 -10.00
N PRO A 111 5.68 -4.95 -10.59
CA PRO A 111 4.87 -5.83 -11.39
C PRO A 111 3.84 -6.60 -10.54
N PHE A 112 2.63 -6.75 -11.05
CA PHE A 112 1.54 -7.43 -10.34
C PHE A 112 0.64 -8.29 -11.25
N TRP A 113 0.68 -8.09 -12.56
CA TRP A 113 -0.22 -8.76 -13.48
C TRP A 113 -0.02 -10.28 -13.50
N GLY A 114 -1.11 -11.00 -13.21
CA GLY A 114 -1.18 -12.46 -13.38
C GLY A 114 -0.47 -13.29 -12.31
N PHE A 115 -0.05 -12.71 -11.17
CA PHE A 115 0.58 -13.47 -10.09
C PHE A 115 0.28 -12.93 -8.69
N THR A 116 0.59 -13.77 -7.70
CA THR A 116 0.60 -13.38 -6.29
C THR A 116 1.92 -13.78 -5.63
N VAL A 117 2.33 -13.02 -4.63
CA VAL A 117 3.56 -13.31 -3.85
C VAL A 117 3.47 -14.58 -2.99
N THR A 118 2.28 -15.19 -2.91
CA THR A 118 2.01 -16.40 -2.12
C THR A 118 1.53 -17.59 -2.97
N SER A 119 1.85 -17.63 -4.27
CA SER A 119 1.47 -18.76 -5.10
C SER A 119 1.98 -20.08 -4.52
N TYR A 120 1.14 -21.11 -4.51
CA TYR A 120 1.53 -22.46 -4.10
C TYR A 120 2.34 -23.20 -5.16
N ASP A 121 2.28 -22.75 -6.40
CA ASP A 121 3.07 -23.30 -7.51
C ASP A 121 4.51 -22.74 -7.47
N PRO A 122 5.54 -23.58 -7.34
CA PRO A 122 6.94 -23.14 -7.29
C PRO A 122 7.41 -22.48 -8.59
N ASP A 123 6.87 -22.86 -9.74
CA ASP A 123 7.23 -22.26 -11.03
C ASP A 123 6.68 -20.83 -11.13
N VAL A 124 5.44 -20.59 -10.67
CA VAL A 124 4.88 -19.25 -10.57
C VAL A 124 5.71 -18.40 -9.60
N ARG A 125 6.11 -18.93 -8.43
CA ARG A 125 6.99 -18.20 -7.50
C ARG A 125 8.35 -17.87 -8.14
N ALA A 126 8.91 -18.74 -8.96
CA ALA A 126 10.16 -18.46 -9.67
C ALA A 126 10.00 -17.28 -10.64
N VAL A 127 8.86 -17.20 -11.35
CA VAL A 127 8.53 -16.06 -12.20
C VAL A 127 8.40 -14.77 -11.36
N VAL A 128 7.70 -14.83 -10.24
CA VAL A 128 7.53 -13.66 -9.36
C VAL A 128 8.89 -13.17 -8.85
N ARG A 129 9.77 -14.05 -8.36
CA ARG A 129 11.13 -13.70 -7.94
C ARG A 129 11.91 -12.99 -9.06
N LYS A 130 11.80 -13.48 -10.29
CA LYS A 130 12.42 -12.84 -11.46
C LYS A 130 11.89 -11.43 -11.65
N ARG A 131 10.55 -11.23 -11.58
CA ARG A 131 9.92 -9.90 -11.76
C ARG A 131 10.35 -8.91 -10.67
N LEU A 132 10.38 -9.33 -9.43
CA LEU A 132 10.83 -8.49 -8.32
C LEU A 132 12.30 -8.09 -8.46
N SER A 133 13.15 -9.02 -8.92
CA SER A 133 14.57 -8.71 -9.21
C SER A 133 14.71 -7.68 -10.34
N GLN A 134 13.93 -7.82 -11.43
CA GLN A 134 13.92 -6.85 -12.53
C GLN A 134 13.42 -5.46 -12.07
N ALA A 135 12.39 -5.41 -11.20
CA ALA A 135 11.94 -4.15 -10.62
C ALA A 135 13.04 -3.45 -9.79
N LEU A 136 13.84 -4.22 -9.05
CA LEU A 136 15.00 -3.68 -8.33
C LEU A 136 16.10 -3.18 -9.28
N ASP A 137 16.31 -3.82 -10.45
CA ASP A 137 17.23 -3.32 -11.48
C ASP A 137 16.77 -1.96 -12.01
N VAL A 138 15.46 -1.79 -12.25
CA VAL A 138 14.86 -0.51 -12.65
C VAL A 138 15.03 0.55 -11.55
N CYS A 139 14.79 0.22 -10.27
CA CYS A 139 15.03 1.13 -9.15
C CYS A 139 16.48 1.60 -9.10
N ALA A 140 17.45 0.69 -9.25
CA ALA A 140 18.86 1.04 -9.30
C ALA A 140 19.17 2.04 -10.42
N ALA A 141 18.61 1.80 -11.61
CA ALA A 141 18.84 2.67 -12.78
C ALA A 141 18.15 4.03 -12.64
N LEU A 142 16.98 4.11 -12.00
CA LEU A 142 16.23 5.35 -11.78
C LEU A 142 16.75 6.15 -10.58
N GLY A 143 17.38 5.51 -9.59
CA GLY A 143 17.60 6.07 -8.26
C GLY A 143 16.32 6.07 -7.41
N ALA A 144 15.39 5.14 -7.68
CA ALA A 144 14.16 4.99 -6.91
C ALA A 144 14.42 4.15 -5.63
N ASP A 145 13.72 4.49 -4.54
CA ASP A 145 13.93 3.90 -3.22
C ASP A 145 12.69 3.22 -2.65
N GLN A 146 11.61 3.06 -3.45
CA GLN A 146 10.40 2.36 -3.04
C GLN A 146 9.76 1.59 -4.20
N ILE A 147 9.20 0.42 -3.89
CA ILE A 147 8.44 -0.43 -4.83
C ILE A 147 7.11 -0.82 -4.19
N VAL A 148 6.00 -0.49 -4.83
CA VAL A 148 4.67 -0.99 -4.45
C VAL A 148 4.48 -2.40 -4.97
N ILE A 149 4.00 -3.32 -4.13
CA ILE A 149 3.59 -4.67 -4.49
C ILE A 149 2.23 -4.99 -3.87
N HIS A 150 1.47 -5.85 -4.54
CA HIS A 150 0.11 -6.19 -4.14
C HIS A 150 0.06 -7.21 -3.00
N SER A 151 -0.89 -7.01 -2.09
CA SER A 151 -1.26 -7.95 -1.04
C SER A 151 -1.77 -9.28 -1.62
N PRO A 152 -1.45 -10.41 -1.00
CA PRO A 152 -1.99 -11.71 -1.38
C PRO A 152 -3.36 -12.00 -0.75
N PHE A 153 -3.84 -11.15 0.15
CA PHE A 153 -5.08 -11.40 0.88
C PHE A 153 -6.30 -11.05 0.03
N SER A 154 -7.37 -11.81 0.22
CA SER A 154 -8.64 -11.59 -0.45
C SER A 154 -9.81 -11.78 0.51
N THR A 155 -10.94 -11.18 0.18
CA THR A 155 -12.20 -11.40 0.92
C THR A 155 -12.60 -12.88 0.92
N TRP A 156 -12.39 -13.60 -0.20
CA TRP A 156 -12.63 -15.04 -0.24
C TRP A 156 -11.77 -15.79 0.78
N GLY A 157 -10.46 -15.57 0.77
CA GLY A 157 -9.53 -16.21 1.71
C GLY A 157 -9.89 -15.91 3.17
N TYR A 158 -10.21 -14.65 3.48
CA TYR A 158 -10.65 -14.24 4.80
C TYR A 158 -11.91 -15.00 5.26
N ASN A 159 -12.95 -15.03 4.43
CA ASN A 159 -14.23 -15.65 4.79
C ASN A 159 -14.12 -17.18 4.95
N HIS A 160 -13.16 -17.83 4.30
CA HIS A 160 -12.99 -19.28 4.29
C HIS A 160 -11.83 -19.78 5.16
N ARG A 161 -11.07 -18.89 5.83
CA ARG A 161 -9.89 -19.29 6.61
C ARG A 161 -10.15 -20.33 7.70
N GLY A 162 -11.37 -20.38 8.25
CA GLY A 162 -11.78 -21.40 9.21
C GLY A 162 -11.91 -22.79 8.61
N LEU A 163 -12.11 -22.92 7.30
CA LEU A 163 -12.19 -24.18 6.58
C LEU A 163 -10.80 -24.75 6.22
N TYR A 164 -9.80 -23.89 6.14
CA TYR A 164 -8.44 -24.24 5.70
C TYR A 164 -7.38 -23.77 6.72
N PRO A 165 -7.34 -24.32 7.93
CA PRO A 165 -6.47 -23.83 9.01
C PRO A 165 -4.97 -23.93 8.71
N ALA A 166 -4.55 -24.77 7.77
CA ALA A 166 -3.17 -24.89 7.35
C ALA A 166 -2.73 -23.82 6.32
N ASP A 167 -3.67 -23.10 5.71
CA ASP A 167 -3.35 -22.18 4.61
C ASP A 167 -2.54 -20.97 5.07
N ALA A 168 -2.73 -20.48 6.28
CA ALA A 168 -1.96 -19.37 6.80
C ALA A 168 -0.44 -19.69 6.87
N ALA A 169 -0.08 -20.90 7.33
CA ALA A 169 1.32 -21.34 7.36
C ALA A 169 1.88 -21.53 5.95
N ARG A 170 1.12 -22.16 5.05
CA ARG A 170 1.52 -22.36 3.64
C ARG A 170 1.70 -21.04 2.90
N MET A 171 0.81 -20.06 3.15
CA MET A 171 0.90 -18.72 2.59
C MET A 171 2.18 -18.02 3.08
N LEU A 172 2.49 -18.09 4.37
CA LEU A 172 3.71 -17.51 4.93
C LEU A 172 4.97 -18.16 4.36
N ASP A 173 5.01 -19.48 4.22
CA ASP A 173 6.15 -20.20 3.63
C ASP A 173 6.33 -19.82 2.15
N ALA A 174 5.24 -19.72 1.39
CA ALA A 174 5.27 -19.26 0.01
C ALA A 174 5.74 -17.81 -0.11
N ALA A 175 5.28 -16.92 0.78
CA ALA A 175 5.73 -15.52 0.83
C ALA A 175 7.24 -15.44 1.15
N ARG A 176 7.74 -16.22 2.11
CA ARG A 176 9.17 -16.28 2.44
C ARG A 176 9.99 -16.73 1.24
N ASP A 177 9.60 -17.83 0.58
CA ASP A 177 10.29 -18.31 -0.62
C ASP A 177 10.29 -17.28 -1.75
N THR A 178 9.21 -16.53 -1.90
CA THR A 178 9.08 -15.56 -2.98
C THR A 178 9.84 -14.26 -2.70
N LEU A 179 9.76 -13.74 -1.47
CA LEU A 179 10.16 -12.37 -1.16
C LEU A 179 11.56 -12.26 -0.56
N SER A 180 12.07 -13.29 0.16
CA SER A 180 13.29 -13.13 0.98
C SER A 180 14.50 -12.63 0.21
N ALA A 181 14.76 -13.17 -0.98
CA ALA A 181 15.92 -12.74 -1.79
C ALA A 181 15.76 -11.29 -2.29
N ALA A 182 14.55 -10.90 -2.70
CA ALA A 182 14.26 -9.55 -3.15
C ALA A 182 14.35 -8.54 -1.98
N LEU A 183 13.83 -8.90 -0.81
CA LEU A 183 13.89 -8.05 0.40
C LEU A 183 15.32 -7.87 0.91
N ALA A 184 16.14 -8.92 0.89
CA ALA A 184 17.56 -8.82 1.23
C ALA A 184 18.28 -7.85 0.29
N ARG A 185 18.11 -8.03 -1.03
CA ARG A 185 18.68 -7.15 -2.04
C ARG A 185 18.16 -5.70 -1.89
N ALA A 186 16.87 -5.52 -1.63
CA ALA A 186 16.28 -4.19 -1.41
C ALA A 186 16.91 -3.48 -0.20
N ALA A 187 17.13 -4.20 0.90
CA ALA A 187 17.80 -3.66 2.09
C ALA A 187 19.22 -3.19 1.76
N ASP A 188 19.99 -3.98 1.01
CA ASP A 188 21.35 -3.61 0.58
C ASP A 188 21.36 -2.37 -0.33
N MET A 189 20.28 -2.16 -1.10
CA MET A 189 20.11 -1.02 -2.01
C MET A 189 19.48 0.21 -1.36
N GLY A 190 18.99 0.12 -0.12
CA GLY A 190 18.19 1.17 0.50
C GLY A 190 16.78 1.33 -0.12
N VAL A 191 16.25 0.29 -0.77
CA VAL A 191 14.91 0.26 -1.37
C VAL A 191 13.94 -0.39 -0.39
N THR A 192 12.73 0.16 -0.27
CA THR A 192 11.65 -0.40 0.55
C THR A 192 10.54 -0.94 -0.34
N PHE A 193 10.18 -2.21 -0.18
CA PHE A 193 8.92 -2.73 -0.70
C PHE A 193 7.76 -2.28 0.20
N VAL A 194 6.63 -1.92 -0.37
CA VAL A 194 5.40 -1.60 0.37
C VAL A 194 4.26 -2.48 -0.12
N LEU A 195 3.64 -3.21 0.82
CA LEU A 195 2.56 -4.16 0.54
C LEU A 195 1.22 -3.44 0.58
N GLU A 196 0.61 -3.29 -0.58
CA GLU A 196 -0.65 -2.57 -0.79
C GLU A 196 -1.88 -3.47 -0.59
N ASN A 197 -2.95 -2.97 0.05
CA ASN A 197 -4.24 -3.65 0.10
C ASN A 197 -4.95 -3.61 -1.25
N ILE A 198 -5.44 -4.76 -1.70
CA ILE A 198 -6.25 -4.89 -2.91
C ILE A 198 -7.67 -5.36 -2.54
N GLU A 199 -7.82 -6.61 -2.08
CA GLU A 199 -9.09 -7.20 -1.66
C GLU A 199 -9.10 -7.53 -0.16
N ASP A 200 -8.22 -6.93 0.60
CA ASP A 200 -8.03 -7.19 2.01
C ASP A 200 -9.27 -6.82 2.82
N LYS A 201 -9.86 -7.79 3.52
CA LYS A 201 -10.98 -7.55 4.40
C LYS A 201 -10.55 -7.14 5.81
N ASP A 202 -9.44 -7.69 6.30
CA ASP A 202 -8.87 -7.37 7.60
C ASP A 202 -7.53 -6.66 7.42
N PRO A 203 -7.43 -5.37 7.78
CA PRO A 203 -6.18 -4.64 7.63
C PRO A 203 -5.02 -5.19 8.48
N ALA A 204 -5.30 -6.00 9.51
CA ALA A 204 -4.27 -6.60 10.35
C ALA A 204 -3.50 -7.73 9.64
N ASP A 205 -4.10 -8.39 8.65
CA ASP A 205 -3.49 -9.54 7.98
C ASP A 205 -2.15 -9.16 7.32
N ARG A 206 -2.06 -8.01 6.64
CA ARG A 206 -0.81 -7.53 6.01
C ARG A 206 0.26 -7.16 7.04
N ALA A 207 -0.14 -6.54 8.15
CA ALA A 207 0.80 -6.20 9.23
C ALA A 207 1.39 -7.46 9.85
N GLN A 208 0.56 -8.50 10.09
CA GLN A 208 1.00 -9.80 10.59
C GLN A 208 1.95 -10.49 9.61
N LEU A 209 1.66 -10.44 8.31
CA LEU A 209 2.55 -11.01 7.28
C LEU A 209 3.91 -10.28 7.26
N ALA A 210 3.92 -8.95 7.28
CA ALA A 210 5.15 -8.17 7.30
C ALA A 210 5.98 -8.48 8.56
N ASP A 211 5.35 -8.56 9.74
CA ASP A 211 6.01 -8.94 11.00
C ASP A 211 6.58 -10.35 10.96
N ALA A 212 5.83 -11.31 10.40
CA ALA A 212 6.27 -12.70 10.29
C ALA A 212 7.43 -12.89 9.31
N LEU A 213 7.53 -12.03 8.29
CA LEU A 213 8.67 -12.00 7.38
C LEU A 213 9.90 -11.36 8.02
N GLY A 214 9.71 -10.39 8.93
CA GLY A 214 10.79 -9.82 9.76
C GLY A 214 11.79 -8.95 9.02
N TRP A 215 11.42 -8.38 7.86
CA TRP A 215 12.32 -7.57 7.06
C TRP A 215 12.08 -6.07 7.23
N GLN A 216 13.15 -5.30 7.51
CA GLN A 216 13.07 -3.84 7.58
C GLN A 216 12.73 -3.20 6.23
N ALA A 217 13.09 -3.85 5.12
CA ALA A 217 12.79 -3.40 3.76
C ALA A 217 11.36 -3.71 3.29
N LEU A 218 10.46 -4.11 4.18
CA LEU A 218 9.04 -4.37 3.90
C LEU A 218 8.15 -3.48 4.75
N GLY A 219 7.58 -2.46 4.15
CA GLY A 219 6.55 -1.59 4.73
C GLY A 219 5.16 -1.96 4.22
N LEU A 220 4.18 -1.14 4.61
CA LEU A 220 2.80 -1.24 4.15
C LEU A 220 2.42 -0.02 3.30
N SER A 221 1.54 -0.26 2.34
CA SER A 221 0.79 0.75 1.60
C SER A 221 -0.70 0.62 1.90
N VAL A 222 -1.41 1.74 1.88
CA VAL A 222 -2.88 1.75 1.90
C VAL A 222 -3.38 2.46 0.64
N ASP A 223 -4.12 1.73 -0.20
CA ASP A 223 -4.96 2.34 -1.21
C ASP A 223 -6.34 2.65 -0.62
N THR A 224 -6.75 3.92 -0.75
CA THR A 224 -7.97 4.43 -0.15
C THR A 224 -9.23 3.94 -0.85
N GLY A 225 -9.19 3.76 -2.16
CA GLY A 225 -10.32 3.25 -2.95
C GLY A 225 -10.55 1.76 -2.73
N HIS A 226 -9.46 0.97 -2.71
CA HIS A 226 -9.52 -0.46 -2.39
C HIS A 226 -10.07 -0.69 -0.97
N ALA A 227 -9.59 0.07 0.03
CA ALA A 227 -10.10 0.00 1.40
C ALA A 227 -11.58 0.41 1.48
N HIS A 228 -11.99 1.44 0.71
CA HIS A 228 -13.37 1.89 0.66
C HIS A 228 -14.28 0.86 -0.02
N TYR A 229 -13.83 0.25 -1.12
CA TYR A 229 -14.52 -0.87 -1.76
C TYR A 229 -14.70 -2.03 -0.78
N ALA A 230 -13.64 -2.45 -0.09
CA ALA A 230 -13.70 -3.52 0.90
C ALA A 230 -14.67 -3.17 2.03
N HIS A 231 -14.67 -1.93 2.52
CA HIS A 231 -15.60 -1.47 3.55
C HIS A 231 -17.06 -1.60 3.13
N VAL A 232 -17.43 -1.02 2.01
CA VAL A 232 -18.82 -0.95 1.55
C VAL A 232 -19.32 -2.30 1.04
N SER A 233 -18.50 -3.02 0.28
CA SER A 233 -18.91 -4.24 -0.43
C SER A 233 -18.72 -5.52 0.36
N THR A 234 -17.80 -5.56 1.35
CA THR A 234 -17.44 -6.81 2.04
C THR A 234 -17.57 -6.74 3.56
N GLY A 235 -17.90 -5.57 4.11
CA GLY A 235 -17.98 -5.34 5.55
C GLY A 235 -16.61 -5.26 6.24
N ALA A 236 -15.55 -4.87 5.53
CA ALA A 236 -14.29 -4.47 6.14
C ALA A 236 -14.45 -3.16 6.95
N PRO A 237 -13.53 -2.82 7.86
CA PRO A 237 -13.55 -1.53 8.53
C PRO A 237 -13.33 -0.36 7.53
N PRO A 238 -13.68 0.89 7.89
CA PRO A 238 -13.48 2.04 7.01
C PRO A 238 -12.00 2.38 6.80
N VAL A 239 -11.71 3.20 5.78
CA VAL A 239 -10.35 3.51 5.28
C VAL A 239 -9.38 3.96 6.38
N ASP A 240 -9.82 4.82 7.30
CA ASP A 240 -8.99 5.31 8.40
C ASP A 240 -8.54 4.21 9.39
N PHE A 241 -9.28 3.10 9.47
CA PHE A 241 -8.85 1.92 10.23
C PHE A 241 -7.72 1.16 9.53
N PHE A 242 -7.72 1.08 8.20
CA PHE A 242 -6.58 0.52 7.46
C PHE A 242 -5.28 1.29 7.74
N ILE A 243 -5.36 2.62 7.77
CA ILE A 243 -4.24 3.50 8.10
C ILE A 243 -3.77 3.27 9.53
N ARG A 244 -4.68 3.26 10.52
CA ARG A 244 -4.33 3.01 11.92
C ARG A 244 -3.75 1.61 12.16
N ALA A 245 -4.28 0.58 11.49
CA ALA A 245 -3.78 -0.78 11.60
C ALA A 245 -2.37 -0.93 11.03
N ALA A 246 -2.05 -0.22 9.95
CA ALA A 246 -0.70 -0.17 9.42
C ALA A 246 0.28 0.52 10.38
N GLY A 247 -0.18 1.59 11.05
CA GLY A 247 0.59 2.31 12.06
C GLY A 247 1.99 2.73 11.56
N PRO A 248 3.06 2.51 12.34
CA PRO A 248 4.41 2.92 11.95
C PRO A 248 4.99 2.14 10.74
N ARG A 249 4.32 1.08 10.29
CA ARG A 249 4.69 0.34 9.07
C ARG A 249 4.18 1.01 7.80
N LEU A 250 3.31 2.03 7.92
CA LEU A 250 2.77 2.74 6.77
C LEU A 250 3.84 3.63 6.14
N HIS A 251 4.28 3.29 4.96
CA HIS A 251 5.29 4.05 4.21
C HIS A 251 4.74 4.67 2.93
N HIS A 252 3.50 4.31 2.55
CA HIS A 252 2.92 4.72 1.28
C HIS A 252 1.39 4.73 1.37
N VAL A 253 0.74 5.65 0.65
CA VAL A 253 -0.71 5.71 0.49
C VAL A 253 -1.05 6.09 -0.94
N HIS A 254 -1.82 5.24 -1.63
CA HIS A 254 -2.52 5.65 -2.84
C HIS A 254 -3.80 6.40 -2.46
N LEU A 255 -3.92 7.61 -2.98
CA LEU A 255 -5.08 8.46 -2.82
C LEU A 255 -5.89 8.43 -4.12
N GLN A 256 -7.00 7.75 -4.09
CA GLN A 256 -8.01 7.71 -5.14
C GLN A 256 -9.41 7.74 -4.50
N ASP A 257 -10.41 8.26 -5.20
CA ASP A 257 -11.78 8.23 -4.72
C ASP A 257 -12.61 7.15 -5.38
N ALA A 258 -13.64 6.69 -4.70
CA ALA A 258 -14.52 5.63 -5.14
C ALA A 258 -15.91 5.76 -4.49
N ASP A 259 -16.88 5.01 -5.02
CA ASP A 259 -18.25 4.90 -4.50
C ASP A 259 -18.44 3.70 -3.56
N GLY A 260 -17.38 2.93 -3.29
CA GLY A 260 -17.45 1.70 -2.52
C GLY A 260 -18.03 0.50 -3.27
N TYR A 261 -18.46 0.66 -4.52
CA TYR A 261 -18.99 -0.41 -5.34
C TYR A 261 -17.92 -1.13 -6.18
N ALA A 262 -16.92 -0.36 -6.66
CA ALA A 262 -15.85 -0.88 -7.50
C ALA A 262 -14.56 -0.09 -7.30
N ASP A 263 -13.45 -0.64 -7.76
CA ASP A 263 -12.18 0.05 -7.89
C ASP A 263 -12.26 1.10 -9.01
N ARG A 264 -12.46 2.36 -8.62
CA ARG A 264 -12.80 3.45 -9.55
C ARG A 264 -11.61 4.26 -10.02
N HIS A 265 -10.64 4.52 -9.15
CA HIS A 265 -9.56 5.49 -9.37
C HIS A 265 -10.08 6.86 -9.85
N TRP A 266 -11.16 7.34 -9.21
CA TRP A 266 -11.75 8.64 -9.51
C TRP A 266 -10.94 9.79 -8.90
N PRO A 267 -11.02 11.00 -9.50
CA PRO A 267 -10.51 12.20 -8.88
C PRO A 267 -11.07 12.42 -7.48
N LEU A 268 -10.23 12.94 -6.58
CA LEU A 268 -10.58 13.14 -5.18
C LEU A 268 -11.74 14.14 -5.03
N GLY A 269 -12.74 13.77 -4.23
CA GLY A 269 -13.99 14.51 -4.04
C GLY A 269 -15.10 14.10 -5.02
N MET A 270 -14.87 13.14 -5.92
CA MET A 270 -15.92 12.62 -6.80
C MET A 270 -16.61 11.36 -6.26
N GLY A 271 -16.03 10.73 -5.24
CA GLY A 271 -16.59 9.57 -4.57
C GLY A 271 -17.19 9.89 -3.21
N THR A 272 -17.13 8.92 -2.31
CA THR A 272 -17.74 8.99 -0.98
C THR A 272 -16.75 8.79 0.16
N ILE A 273 -15.45 8.80 -0.11
CA ILE A 273 -14.40 8.65 0.91
C ILE A 273 -14.38 9.86 1.84
N LEU A 274 -14.35 9.63 3.15
CA LEU A 274 -14.30 10.67 4.17
C LEU A 274 -12.86 11.18 4.35
N TRP A 275 -12.41 12.09 3.49
CA TRP A 275 -11.02 12.59 3.46
C TRP A 275 -10.57 13.18 4.79
N ALA A 276 -11.42 13.87 5.52
CA ALA A 276 -11.10 14.38 6.86
C ALA A 276 -10.70 13.26 7.82
N SER A 277 -11.38 12.11 7.80
CA SER A 277 -11.06 10.94 8.64
C SER A 277 -9.74 10.29 8.21
N VAL A 278 -9.51 10.17 6.89
CA VAL A 278 -8.26 9.65 6.31
C VAL A 278 -7.06 10.48 6.79
N PHE A 279 -7.11 11.81 6.63
CA PHE A 279 -6.01 12.68 7.03
C PHE A 279 -5.88 12.82 8.56
N ALA A 280 -6.96 12.69 9.32
CA ALA A 280 -6.87 12.60 10.78
C ALA A 280 -6.12 11.34 11.24
N ALA A 281 -6.28 10.22 10.55
CA ALA A 281 -5.54 8.98 10.83
C ALA A 281 -4.06 9.06 10.39
N LEU A 282 -3.75 9.79 9.32
CA LEU A 282 -2.38 9.99 8.82
C LEU A 282 -1.55 10.93 9.69
N ARG A 283 -2.18 11.94 10.30
CA ARG A 283 -1.49 13.02 11.05
C ARG A 283 -0.49 12.51 12.10
N PRO A 284 -0.80 11.50 12.94
CA PRO A 284 0.14 10.99 13.95
C PRO A 284 1.39 10.33 13.36
N LEU A 285 1.36 9.95 12.07
CA LEU A 285 2.47 9.23 11.41
C LEU A 285 3.54 10.20 10.86
N GLY A 286 3.27 11.50 10.86
CA GLY A 286 4.20 12.52 10.35
C GLY A 286 4.45 12.39 8.84
N PRO A 287 5.63 12.82 8.35
CA PRO A 287 5.93 12.87 6.92
C PRO A 287 6.43 11.54 6.32
N VAL A 288 6.39 10.44 7.08
CA VAL A 288 6.96 9.15 6.64
C VAL A 288 6.21 8.57 5.43
N PRO A 289 4.86 8.44 5.43
CA PRO A 289 4.15 7.92 4.28
C PRO A 289 4.25 8.85 3.07
N ARG A 290 4.51 8.30 1.89
CA ARG A 290 4.29 9.02 0.62
C ARG A 290 2.80 9.07 0.37
N LEU A 291 2.28 10.23 0.02
CA LEU A 291 0.88 10.45 -0.30
C LEU A 291 0.75 10.62 -1.81
N ILE A 292 0.40 9.59 -2.51
CA ILE A 292 0.45 9.48 -3.97
C ILE A 292 -0.96 9.48 -4.55
N ILE A 293 -1.32 10.51 -5.29
CA ILE A 293 -2.59 10.55 -6.03
C ILE A 293 -2.50 9.58 -7.19
N GLU A 294 -3.35 8.56 -7.18
CA GLU A 294 -3.41 7.52 -8.19
C GLU A 294 -4.76 7.50 -8.89
N LEU A 295 -4.82 8.03 -10.10
CA LEU A 295 -6.05 8.10 -10.87
C LEU A 295 -5.93 7.30 -12.17
N ARG A 296 -7.07 6.85 -12.68
CA ARG A 296 -7.15 6.25 -14.02
C ARG A 296 -6.90 7.30 -15.09
N ASP A 297 -7.55 8.46 -14.97
CA ASP A 297 -7.30 9.63 -15.83
C ASP A 297 -6.33 10.58 -15.12
N LYS A 298 -5.08 10.58 -15.55
CA LYS A 298 -4.00 11.39 -14.95
C LYS A 298 -4.24 12.91 -15.08
N ALA A 299 -5.08 13.36 -16.00
CA ALA A 299 -5.46 14.78 -16.11
C ALA A 299 -6.14 15.32 -14.84
N GLY A 300 -6.76 14.45 -14.05
CA GLY A 300 -7.39 14.79 -12.77
C GLY A 300 -6.44 15.02 -11.59
N VAL A 301 -5.14 14.70 -11.70
CA VAL A 301 -4.18 14.70 -10.57
C VAL A 301 -4.07 16.08 -9.93
N ILE A 302 -3.80 17.12 -10.71
CA ILE A 302 -3.61 18.49 -10.20
C ILE A 302 -4.92 19.03 -9.58
N ALA A 303 -6.06 18.73 -10.19
CA ALA A 303 -7.37 19.11 -9.64
C ALA A 303 -7.65 18.42 -8.31
N SER A 304 -7.29 17.14 -8.17
CA SER A 304 -7.41 16.36 -6.94
C SER A 304 -6.52 16.93 -5.82
N ALA A 305 -5.28 17.30 -6.12
CA ALA A 305 -4.39 17.95 -5.16
C ALA A 305 -4.98 19.29 -4.67
N ARG A 306 -5.52 20.10 -5.57
CA ARG A 306 -6.21 21.37 -5.25
C ARG A 306 -7.46 21.14 -4.41
N HIS A 307 -8.22 20.07 -4.68
CA HIS A 307 -9.38 19.72 -3.86
C HIS A 307 -8.98 19.45 -2.41
N LEU A 308 -7.97 18.60 -2.16
CA LEU A 308 -7.48 18.36 -0.79
C LEU A 308 -6.92 19.63 -0.14
N ALA A 309 -6.27 20.50 -0.87
CA ALA A 309 -5.77 21.78 -0.38
C ALA A 309 -6.93 22.72 0.01
N SER A 310 -8.03 22.75 -0.75
CA SER A 310 -9.22 23.51 -0.43
C SER A 310 -9.91 23.06 0.85
N LEU A 311 -9.74 21.78 1.23
CA LEU A 311 -10.21 21.21 2.50
C LEU A 311 -9.22 21.45 3.66
N GLY A 312 -8.07 22.10 3.42
CA GLY A 312 -7.03 22.31 4.43
C GLY A 312 -6.32 21.04 4.87
N LEU A 313 -6.26 20.01 4.03
CA LEU A 313 -5.68 18.70 4.34
C LEU A 313 -4.24 18.57 3.85
N VAL A 314 -3.87 19.28 2.78
CA VAL A 314 -2.53 19.31 2.15
C VAL A 314 -2.17 20.73 1.72
N ARG A 315 -0.91 20.96 1.31
CA ARG A 315 -0.40 22.24 0.78
C ARG A 315 0.12 22.11 -0.65
#